data_a49e449bffd62b5ab31733cae9808367
#
_entry.id   a49e449bffd62b5ab31733cae9808367
#
_cell.length_a   1.000
_cell.length_b   1.000
_cell.length_c   1.000
_cell.angle_alpha   90.00
_cell.angle_beta   90.00
_cell.angle_gamma   90.00
#
_symmetry.space_group_name_H-M   'P 1'
#
loop_
_entity.id
_entity.type
_entity.pdbx_description
1 polymer ?
#
loop_
_entity_poly.entity_id
_entity_poly.type
_entity_poly.pdbx_seq_one_letter_code
_entity_poly.pdbx_strand_id
1 'polypeptide(L)'
;MRRSLTIAAIVGTVVLGSASTAGASPVPSPPPPPPSPQAPPAPGVSAGHETSAAALLGWGEPNRVDEFDGKLGEGWNVYDGPGHADQGRRTPDAVSFADGIMTITGSPQGDTAGMAWDPGQHYGRWEGRVKAPASDESYNALLLLWPDAEDFPVGGEIDFMEMMDHTRQTTNLFLHYGEDNDQVGGEVQIDATQWHNWAVEWAPTHVAAYVDGKQWWRTENTDILPPRAMHLCVQLDWFPEDGAGEVQESQMHVDWVKQYPPPGAGEGEPLREGAPDPDRVLRSAQRAPSGT
;
A
#
# COMPACT_ATOMS: atom_id res chain seq x y z
N MET A 1 48.19 16.12 -10.12
CA MET A 1 48.10 17.58 -10.43
C MET A 1 46.75 18.07 -9.94
N ARG A 2 46.74 18.77 -8.84
CA ARG A 2 45.52 19.36 -8.25
C ARG A 2 45.27 20.72 -8.90
N ARG A 3 44.02 21.03 -9.31
CA ARG A 3 43.58 22.39 -9.58
C ARG A 3 42.38 22.71 -8.71
N SER A 4 42.64 23.53 -7.69
CA SER A 4 41.62 24.23 -6.91
C SER A 4 41.06 25.39 -7.72
N LEU A 5 39.73 25.56 -7.78
CA LEU A 5 39.07 26.80 -8.20
C LEU A 5 38.50 27.49 -6.98
N THR A 6 39.03 28.68 -6.70
CA THR A 6 38.52 29.61 -5.69
C THR A 6 37.53 30.55 -6.37
N ILE A 7 36.32 30.69 -5.87
CA ILE A 7 35.35 31.71 -6.29
C ILE A 7 35.25 32.75 -5.18
N ALA A 8 35.59 33.98 -5.54
CA ALA A 8 35.53 35.14 -4.66
C ALA A 8 34.11 35.72 -4.60
N ALA A 9 33.62 35.98 -3.40
CA ALA A 9 32.37 36.71 -3.16
C ALA A 9 32.60 38.23 -3.19
N ILE A 10 31.77 38.94 -3.94
CA ILE A 10 31.70 40.41 -3.96
C ILE A 10 30.54 40.81 -3.10
N VAL A 11 30.83 41.54 -2.00
CA VAL A 11 29.85 42.17 -1.11
C VAL A 11 29.59 43.59 -1.64
N GLY A 12 28.36 43.85 -2.06
CA GLY A 12 27.87 45.19 -2.38
C GLY A 12 26.93 45.69 -1.32
N THR A 13 27.37 46.68 -0.55
CA THR A 13 26.55 47.35 0.48
C THR A 13 25.78 48.52 -0.14
N VAL A 14 24.44 48.46 -0.15
CA VAL A 14 23.59 49.61 -0.44
C VAL A 14 22.85 50.00 0.84
N VAL A 15 23.16 51.18 1.34
CA VAL A 15 22.44 51.84 2.45
C VAL A 15 21.37 52.72 1.82
N LEU A 16 20.11 52.40 2.06
CA LEU A 16 18.96 53.30 1.83
C LEU A 16 18.17 53.43 3.14
N GLY A 17 18.19 54.66 3.64
CA GLY A 17 17.41 55.07 4.81
C GLY A 17 15.90 55.06 4.50
N SER A 18 15.11 54.54 5.42
CA SER A 18 13.66 54.59 5.35
C SER A 18 13.08 55.04 6.69
N ALA A 19 12.18 55.98 6.62
CA ALA A 19 11.47 56.58 7.75
C ALA A 19 10.53 55.55 8.43
N SER A 20 10.58 55.49 9.74
CA SER A 20 9.67 54.69 10.57
C SER A 20 8.28 55.29 10.61
N THR A 21 7.29 54.58 10.07
CA THR A 21 5.87 54.74 10.48
C THR A 21 5.54 53.64 11.46
N ALA A 22 5.17 53.98 12.66
CA ALA A 22 4.70 53.06 13.70
C ALA A 22 3.35 52.46 13.27
N GLY A 23 3.38 51.28 12.72
CA GLY A 23 2.20 50.45 12.45
C GLY A 23 1.95 49.52 13.63
N ALA A 24 0.73 49.51 14.15
CA ALA A 24 0.31 48.59 15.20
C ALA A 24 0.47 47.12 14.70
N SER A 25 1.14 46.30 15.48
CA SER A 25 1.28 44.88 15.22
C SER A 25 -0.10 44.19 15.23
N PRO A 26 -0.42 43.33 14.24
CA PRO A 26 -1.65 42.57 14.29
C PRO A 26 -1.59 41.56 15.47
N VAL A 27 -2.67 41.50 16.21
CA VAL A 27 -2.86 40.48 17.26
C VAL A 27 -2.90 39.11 16.59
N PRO A 28 -2.08 38.13 17.04
CA PRO A 28 -2.12 36.79 16.46
C PRO A 28 -3.51 36.17 16.69
N SER A 29 -4.05 35.55 15.65
CA SER A 29 -5.29 34.79 15.74
C SER A 29 -5.11 33.61 16.72
N PRO A 30 -6.15 33.30 17.53
CA PRO A 30 -6.09 32.16 18.43
C PRO A 30 -5.88 30.85 17.60
N PRO A 31 -5.13 29.85 18.15
CA PRO A 31 -4.97 28.59 17.50
C PRO A 31 -6.33 27.91 17.26
N PRO A 32 -6.49 27.11 16.19
CA PRO A 32 -7.70 26.37 15.98
C PRO A 32 -7.98 25.44 17.16
N PRO A 33 -9.24 25.17 17.50
CA PRO A 33 -9.58 24.23 18.55
C PRO A 33 -9.05 22.84 18.20
N PRO A 34 -8.64 22.02 19.18
CA PRO A 34 -8.24 20.65 18.92
C PRO A 34 -9.39 19.89 18.25
N PRO A 35 -9.08 18.92 17.35
CA PRO A 35 -10.11 18.10 16.74
C PRO A 35 -10.92 17.39 17.84
N SER A 36 -12.23 17.39 17.67
CA SER A 36 -13.14 16.69 18.59
C SER A 36 -12.78 15.20 18.60
N PRO A 37 -12.83 14.52 19.77
CA PRO A 37 -12.64 13.08 19.82
C PRO A 37 -13.65 12.41 18.87
N GLN A 38 -13.16 11.59 17.94
CA GLN A 38 -14.02 10.75 17.12
C GLN A 38 -14.81 9.81 18.04
N ALA A 39 -16.10 9.69 17.79
CA ALA A 39 -16.92 8.69 18.48
C ALA A 39 -16.36 7.28 18.15
N PRO A 40 -16.37 6.34 19.11
CA PRO A 40 -15.96 4.97 18.84
C PRO A 40 -16.83 4.39 17.72
N PRO A 41 -16.25 3.55 16.81
CA PRO A 41 -17.01 2.93 15.73
C PRO A 41 -18.15 2.09 16.29
N ALA A 42 -19.21 1.97 15.51
CA ALA A 42 -20.35 1.12 15.86
C ALA A 42 -19.88 -0.34 15.99
N PRO A 43 -20.45 -1.14 16.92
CA PRO A 43 -20.08 -2.53 17.09
C PRO A 43 -20.23 -3.31 15.77
N GLY A 44 -19.13 -3.91 15.28
CA GLY A 44 -19.10 -4.71 14.05
C GLY A 44 -18.53 -4.02 12.81
N VAL A 45 -18.04 -2.77 12.91
CA VAL A 45 -17.30 -2.09 11.85
C VAL A 45 -15.84 -2.01 12.24
N SER A 46 -14.96 -2.59 11.43
CA SER A 46 -13.51 -2.49 11.62
C SER A 46 -13.07 -1.04 11.70
N ALA A 47 -12.10 -0.73 12.56
CA ALA A 47 -11.55 0.62 12.67
C ALA A 47 -11.06 1.12 11.30
N GLY A 48 -11.27 2.41 11.00
CA GLY A 48 -10.84 3.02 9.75
C GLY A 48 -11.65 2.67 8.50
N HIS A 49 -12.72 1.88 8.61
CA HIS A 49 -13.56 1.51 7.46
C HIS A 49 -14.12 2.74 6.72
N GLU A 50 -14.49 3.79 7.45
CA GLU A 50 -15.07 5.00 6.86
C GLU A 50 -14.12 5.77 5.93
N THR A 51 -12.80 5.61 6.12
CA THR A 51 -11.76 6.22 5.28
C THR A 51 -11.13 5.23 4.31
N SER A 52 -11.65 4.02 4.21
CA SER A 52 -11.14 3.03 3.25
C SER A 52 -11.45 3.44 1.81
N ALA A 53 -10.54 3.10 0.89
CA ALA A 53 -10.78 3.29 -0.54
C ALA A 53 -12.02 2.52 -0.99
N ALA A 54 -12.23 1.32 -0.45
CA ALA A 54 -13.41 0.52 -0.74
C ALA A 54 -14.71 1.22 -0.39
N ALA A 55 -14.79 1.84 0.79
CA ALA A 55 -16.00 2.57 1.21
C ALA A 55 -16.21 3.85 0.40
N LEU A 56 -15.15 4.62 0.16
CA LEU A 56 -15.22 5.92 -0.50
C LEU A 56 -15.40 5.81 -2.02
N LEU A 57 -14.89 4.76 -2.65
CA LEU A 57 -14.93 4.55 -4.09
C LEU A 57 -15.95 3.48 -4.53
N GLY A 58 -16.67 2.87 -3.57
CA GLY A 58 -17.72 1.92 -3.87
C GLY A 58 -17.23 0.60 -4.46
N TRP A 59 -16.14 0.02 -3.90
CA TRP A 59 -15.57 -1.25 -4.40
C TRP A 59 -16.44 -2.48 -4.14
N GLY A 60 -17.51 -2.33 -3.36
CA GLY A 60 -18.42 -3.41 -2.97
C GLY A 60 -17.84 -4.27 -1.85
N GLU A 61 -18.34 -5.51 -1.75
CA GLU A 61 -17.93 -6.44 -0.70
C GLU A 61 -16.57 -7.07 -1.02
N PRO A 62 -15.67 -7.23 -0.04
CA PRO A 62 -14.43 -7.94 -0.24
C PRO A 62 -14.69 -9.43 -0.51
N ASN A 63 -13.88 -10.03 -1.37
CA ASN A 63 -13.89 -11.48 -1.58
C ASN A 63 -12.98 -12.24 -0.59
N ARG A 64 -12.08 -11.54 0.09
CA ARG A 64 -11.27 -12.05 1.20
C ARG A 64 -11.02 -10.97 2.24
N VAL A 65 -10.99 -11.37 3.51
CA VAL A 65 -10.75 -10.49 4.67
C VAL A 65 -9.92 -11.24 5.70
N ASP A 66 -8.94 -10.56 6.29
CA ASP A 66 -8.32 -10.95 7.55
C ASP A 66 -8.30 -9.75 8.50
N GLU A 67 -8.93 -9.90 9.66
CA GLU A 67 -8.99 -8.90 10.74
C GLU A 67 -7.94 -9.23 11.83
N PHE A 68 -7.12 -10.25 11.64
CA PHE A 68 -6.06 -10.69 12.55
C PHE A 68 -6.48 -10.92 14.01
N ASP A 69 -7.68 -11.45 14.23
CA ASP A 69 -8.26 -11.73 15.54
C ASP A 69 -7.51 -12.86 16.28
N GLY A 70 -6.30 -12.54 16.75
CA GLY A 70 -5.44 -13.43 17.56
C GLY A 70 -4.68 -14.50 16.77
N LYS A 71 -4.83 -14.57 15.45
CA LYS A 71 -4.11 -15.51 14.55
C LYS A 71 -4.26 -15.07 13.10
N LEU A 72 -3.48 -15.70 12.21
CA LEU A 72 -3.70 -15.61 10.77
C LEU A 72 -4.95 -16.39 10.34
N GLY A 73 -5.70 -15.83 9.40
CA GLY A 73 -6.76 -16.51 8.68
C GLY A 73 -6.22 -17.54 7.67
N GLU A 74 -7.10 -18.00 6.79
CA GLU A 74 -6.73 -18.98 5.76
C GLU A 74 -5.91 -18.35 4.63
N GLY A 75 -5.00 -19.12 4.05
CA GLY A 75 -4.22 -18.76 2.86
C GLY A 75 -2.90 -18.04 3.15
N TRP A 76 -2.56 -17.77 4.39
CA TRP A 76 -1.26 -17.20 4.72
C TRP A 76 -0.15 -18.24 4.73
N ASN A 77 0.92 -17.91 4.03
CA ASN A 77 2.20 -18.60 4.07
C ASN A 77 3.24 -17.68 4.69
N VAL A 78 3.57 -17.90 5.96
CA VAL A 78 4.61 -17.14 6.66
C VAL A 78 5.97 -17.71 6.29
N TYR A 79 6.86 -16.88 5.80
CA TYR A 79 8.19 -17.30 5.36
C TYR A 79 9.05 -17.75 6.53
N ASP A 80 9.81 -18.83 6.33
CA ASP A 80 10.82 -19.34 7.26
C ASP A 80 12.11 -19.63 6.48
N GLY A 81 13.04 -18.68 6.44
CA GLY A 81 14.24 -18.79 5.62
C GLY A 81 15.05 -17.49 5.57
N PRO A 82 15.94 -17.35 4.56
CA PRO A 82 16.70 -16.13 4.36
C PRO A 82 15.80 -14.89 4.18
N GLY A 83 16.27 -13.75 4.66
CA GLY A 83 15.62 -12.45 4.43
C GLY A 83 15.84 -11.93 3.00
N HIS A 84 15.50 -10.67 2.78
CA HIS A 84 15.71 -10.00 1.50
C HIS A 84 17.19 -10.08 1.08
N ALA A 85 17.45 -10.45 -0.18
CA ALA A 85 18.80 -10.61 -0.75
C ALA A 85 19.75 -11.48 0.11
N ASP A 86 19.20 -12.52 0.76
CA ASP A 86 19.92 -13.41 1.70
C ASP A 86 20.43 -12.70 2.97
N GLN A 87 19.94 -11.50 3.29
CA GLN A 87 20.31 -10.76 4.50
C GLN A 87 19.32 -11.06 5.63
N GLY A 88 19.84 -11.35 6.83
CA GLY A 88 19.02 -11.69 7.99
C GLY A 88 18.18 -12.95 7.79
N ARG A 89 17.06 -13.02 8.50
CA ARG A 89 16.16 -14.18 8.44
C ARG A 89 14.69 -13.75 8.54
N ARG A 90 13.84 -14.31 7.69
CA ARG A 90 12.39 -14.29 7.88
C ARG A 90 11.96 -15.50 8.72
N THR A 91 11.19 -15.28 9.79
CA THR A 91 10.75 -16.31 10.72
C THR A 91 9.34 -16.06 11.24
N PRO A 92 8.49 -17.09 11.37
CA PRO A 92 7.18 -16.97 12.01
C PRO A 92 7.24 -16.44 13.44
N ASP A 93 8.34 -16.64 14.16
CA ASP A 93 8.54 -16.17 15.54
C ASP A 93 8.54 -14.63 15.66
N ALA A 94 8.77 -13.92 14.54
CA ALA A 94 8.71 -12.46 14.47
C ALA A 94 7.27 -11.91 14.37
N VAL A 95 6.25 -12.77 14.24
CA VAL A 95 4.84 -12.40 14.15
C VAL A 95 4.13 -12.61 15.47
N SER A 96 3.41 -11.61 15.94
CA SER A 96 2.61 -11.67 17.15
C SER A 96 1.23 -11.04 16.95
N PHE A 97 0.28 -11.39 17.84
CA PHE A 97 -1.09 -10.88 17.80
C PHE A 97 -1.51 -10.40 19.18
N ALA A 98 -2.05 -9.19 19.25
CA ALA A 98 -2.65 -8.63 20.46
C ALA A 98 -3.74 -7.63 20.09
N ASP A 99 -4.86 -7.67 20.78
CA ASP A 99 -5.98 -6.72 20.63
C ASP A 99 -6.49 -6.55 19.18
N GLY A 100 -6.51 -7.66 18.41
CA GLY A 100 -6.91 -7.63 16.99
C GLY A 100 -5.86 -7.05 16.04
N ILE A 101 -4.62 -6.86 16.50
CA ILE A 101 -3.52 -6.30 15.70
C ILE A 101 -2.47 -7.39 15.48
N MET A 102 -2.09 -7.59 14.23
CA MET A 102 -0.88 -8.32 13.87
C MET A 102 0.32 -7.39 13.95
N THR A 103 1.39 -7.82 14.61
CA THR A 103 2.65 -7.10 14.68
C THR A 103 3.78 -7.96 14.13
N ILE A 104 4.54 -7.41 13.19
CA ILE A 104 5.84 -7.94 12.79
C ILE A 104 6.91 -7.16 13.54
N THR A 105 7.85 -7.87 14.18
CA THR A 105 8.98 -7.27 14.89
C THR A 105 10.28 -7.66 14.21
N GLY A 106 11.05 -6.66 13.80
CA GLY A 106 12.41 -6.82 13.30
C GLY A 106 13.42 -6.68 14.42
N SER A 107 14.28 -7.68 14.63
CA SER A 107 15.28 -7.71 15.70
C SER A 107 16.58 -6.97 15.31
N PRO A 108 17.42 -6.58 16.27
CA PRO A 108 18.74 -6.03 15.96
C PRO A 108 19.68 -6.98 15.19
N GLN A 109 19.36 -8.26 15.09
CA GLN A 109 20.10 -9.27 14.35
C GLN A 109 19.58 -9.52 12.94
N GLY A 110 18.49 -8.83 12.54
CA GLY A 110 17.89 -9.00 11.23
C GLY A 110 16.87 -10.15 11.15
N ASP A 111 16.46 -10.73 12.29
CA ASP A 111 15.31 -11.62 12.31
C ASP A 111 14.03 -10.78 12.16
N THR A 112 13.22 -11.11 11.18
CA THR A 112 11.98 -10.38 10.82
C THR A 112 10.94 -11.33 10.24
N ALA A 113 9.85 -10.83 9.66
CA ALA A 113 8.89 -11.66 8.95
C ALA A 113 8.41 -11.03 7.66
N GLY A 114 8.05 -11.92 6.74
CA GLY A 114 7.26 -11.66 5.56
C GLY A 114 6.28 -12.80 5.36
N MET A 115 5.17 -12.54 4.69
CA MET A 115 4.15 -13.54 4.44
C MET A 115 3.37 -13.25 3.15
N ALA A 116 2.98 -14.31 2.46
CA ALA A 116 2.14 -14.29 1.27
C ALA A 116 0.71 -14.70 1.58
N TRP A 117 -0.27 -14.07 0.95
CA TRP A 117 -1.69 -14.39 1.08
C TRP A 117 -2.22 -15.10 -0.18
N ASP A 118 -2.01 -16.41 -0.23
CA ASP A 118 -2.34 -17.26 -1.36
C ASP A 118 -3.82 -17.71 -1.35
N PRO A 119 -4.39 -18.02 -2.53
CA PRO A 119 -3.88 -17.70 -3.87
C PRO A 119 -4.09 -16.23 -4.23
N GLY A 120 -3.33 -15.73 -5.19
CA GLY A 120 -3.53 -14.42 -5.80
C GLY A 120 -4.70 -14.38 -6.78
N GLN A 121 -4.88 -13.23 -7.41
CA GLN A 121 -5.84 -13.05 -8.51
C GLN A 121 -5.25 -12.17 -9.61
N HIS A 122 -5.75 -12.33 -10.83
CA HIS A 122 -5.38 -11.47 -11.96
C HIS A 122 -6.33 -10.29 -12.01
N TYR A 123 -5.78 -9.08 -11.77
CA TYR A 123 -6.48 -7.84 -11.48
C TYR A 123 -7.28 -7.89 -10.18
N GLY A 124 -7.55 -6.76 -9.61
CA GLY A 124 -8.29 -6.62 -8.36
C GLY A 124 -7.94 -5.37 -7.59
N ARG A 125 -8.37 -5.37 -6.34
CA ARG A 125 -8.09 -4.30 -5.38
C ARG A 125 -7.71 -4.91 -4.05
N TRP A 126 -6.71 -4.34 -3.42
CA TRP A 126 -6.25 -4.75 -2.09
C TRP A 126 -6.16 -3.53 -1.21
N GLU A 127 -6.50 -3.68 0.03
CA GLU A 127 -6.41 -2.62 1.02
C GLU A 127 -5.97 -3.19 2.36
N GLY A 128 -5.04 -2.51 3.05
CA GLY A 128 -4.59 -2.84 4.38
C GLY A 128 -4.54 -1.62 5.28
N ARG A 129 -4.97 -1.78 6.54
CA ARG A 129 -4.84 -0.76 7.57
C ARG A 129 -3.56 -0.99 8.35
N VAL A 130 -2.60 -0.09 8.14
CA VAL A 130 -1.23 -0.26 8.62
C VAL A 130 -0.71 1.03 9.24
N LYS A 131 0.12 0.87 10.27
CA LYS A 131 1.04 1.88 10.77
C LYS A 131 2.39 1.24 11.08
N ALA A 132 3.46 2.04 11.07
CA ALA A 132 4.75 1.62 11.58
C ALA A 132 5.34 2.73 12.46
N PRO A 133 5.75 2.45 13.70
CA PRO A 133 6.54 3.40 14.49
C PRO A 133 7.81 3.82 13.74
N ALA A 134 8.39 4.96 14.11
CA ALA A 134 9.74 5.28 13.67
C ALA A 134 10.67 4.11 13.98
N SER A 135 11.52 3.73 13.04
CA SER A 135 12.31 2.50 13.07
C SER A 135 13.80 2.74 12.97
N ASP A 136 14.56 1.66 12.99
CA ASP A 136 15.91 1.65 12.45
C ASP A 136 15.93 1.99 10.95
N GLU A 137 16.97 2.65 10.46
CA GLU A 137 17.12 3.02 9.05
C GLU A 137 17.15 1.80 8.13
N SER A 138 17.53 0.64 8.66
CA SER A 138 17.63 -0.61 7.91
C SER A 138 16.32 -1.39 7.76
N TYR A 139 15.19 -0.92 8.33
CA TYR A 139 13.91 -1.64 8.26
C TYR A 139 12.85 -0.90 7.45
N ASN A 140 12.38 -1.55 6.37
CA ASN A 140 11.26 -1.09 5.55
C ASN A 140 10.00 -1.90 5.84
N ALA A 141 8.88 -1.21 6.03
CA ALA A 141 7.56 -1.85 6.14
C ALA A 141 6.86 -1.82 4.78
N LEU A 142 6.34 -2.97 4.32
CA LEU A 142 5.80 -3.13 2.98
C LEU A 142 4.42 -3.79 2.94
N LEU A 143 3.58 -3.28 2.04
CA LEU A 143 2.47 -4.00 1.41
C LEU A 143 2.74 -4.04 -0.08
N LEU A 144 2.82 -5.23 -0.65
CA LEU A 144 3.11 -5.41 -2.06
C LEU A 144 2.27 -6.52 -2.70
N LEU A 145 2.22 -6.53 -4.02
CA LEU A 145 1.70 -7.64 -4.81
C LEU A 145 2.86 -8.34 -5.51
N TRP A 146 2.96 -9.65 -5.32
CA TRP A 146 3.98 -10.55 -5.89
C TRP A 146 3.37 -11.54 -6.86
N PRO A 147 4.04 -11.89 -7.98
CA PRO A 147 3.49 -12.82 -8.96
C PRO A 147 3.36 -14.25 -8.40
N ASP A 148 2.17 -14.85 -8.55
CA ASP A 148 1.91 -16.25 -8.18
C ASP A 148 2.85 -17.25 -8.92
N ALA A 149 3.38 -16.84 -10.05
CA ALA A 149 4.30 -17.65 -10.84
C ALA A 149 5.75 -17.62 -10.32
N GLU A 150 6.06 -16.84 -9.30
CA GLU A 150 7.41 -16.67 -8.73
C GLU A 150 8.46 -16.27 -9.78
N ASP A 151 8.07 -15.54 -10.82
CA ASP A 151 8.89 -15.24 -12.00
C ASP A 151 9.28 -13.76 -12.06
N PHE A 152 9.57 -13.15 -10.91
CA PHE A 152 10.21 -11.85 -10.85
C PHE A 152 11.55 -11.85 -11.63
N PRO A 153 11.89 -10.77 -12.40
CA PRO A 153 11.16 -9.53 -12.52
C PRO A 153 10.10 -9.49 -13.64
N VAL A 154 10.03 -10.47 -14.53
CA VAL A 154 9.10 -10.48 -15.67
C VAL A 154 7.63 -10.60 -15.26
N GLY A 155 7.36 -11.19 -14.11
CA GLY A 155 6.03 -11.24 -13.47
C GLY A 155 5.57 -9.90 -12.94
N GLY A 156 6.49 -8.96 -12.75
CA GLY A 156 6.28 -7.67 -12.11
C GLY A 156 6.19 -7.76 -10.59
N GLU A 157 6.12 -6.60 -9.96
CA GLU A 157 5.85 -6.40 -8.51
C GLU A 157 5.18 -5.04 -8.35
N ILE A 158 4.28 -4.90 -7.40
CA ILE A 158 3.64 -3.61 -7.09
C ILE A 158 3.76 -3.35 -5.59
N ASP A 159 4.75 -2.57 -5.18
CA ASP A 159 4.95 -2.13 -3.81
C ASP A 159 4.08 -0.91 -3.56
N PHE A 160 2.81 -1.11 -3.22
CA PHE A 160 1.87 0.00 -3.09
C PHE A 160 1.93 0.74 -1.76
N MET A 161 2.75 0.26 -0.84
CA MET A 161 3.16 0.91 0.40
C MET A 161 4.55 0.41 0.78
N GLU A 162 5.58 1.21 0.59
CA GLU A 162 6.92 0.95 1.09
C GLU A 162 7.44 2.13 1.91
N MET A 163 7.64 1.89 3.21
CA MET A 163 8.09 2.89 4.16
C MET A 163 9.61 2.80 4.33
N MET A 164 10.36 3.38 3.39
CA MET A 164 11.82 3.44 3.43
C MET A 164 12.34 4.52 4.40
N ASP A 165 11.61 5.61 4.55
CA ASP A 165 11.95 6.65 5.53
C ASP A 165 11.75 6.12 6.95
N HIS A 166 12.83 5.97 7.71
CA HIS A 166 12.82 5.47 9.08
C HIS A 166 11.99 6.35 10.04
N THR A 167 11.80 7.63 9.72
CA THR A 167 10.92 8.53 10.48
C THR A 167 9.45 8.34 10.15
N ARG A 168 9.14 7.57 9.09
CA ARG A 168 7.80 7.27 8.59
C ARG A 168 7.00 8.49 8.14
N GLN A 169 7.69 9.56 7.70
CA GLN A 169 7.05 10.77 7.18
C GLN A 169 6.88 10.77 5.67
N THR A 170 7.50 9.80 4.98
CA THR A 170 7.36 9.57 3.54
C THR A 170 7.12 8.09 3.29
N THR A 171 6.18 7.78 2.39
CA THR A 171 5.91 6.42 1.92
C THR A 171 6.03 6.40 0.40
N ASN A 172 6.66 5.35 -0.12
CA ASN A 172 6.95 5.17 -1.53
C ASN A 172 6.02 4.12 -2.16
N LEU A 173 5.90 4.18 -3.48
CA LEU A 173 5.37 3.12 -4.34
C LEU A 173 6.40 2.83 -5.41
N PHE A 174 6.57 1.54 -5.73
CA PHE A 174 7.30 1.09 -6.90
C PHE A 174 6.44 0.09 -7.69
N LEU A 175 6.54 0.17 -9.01
CA LEU A 175 6.02 -0.84 -9.93
C LEU A 175 7.19 -1.33 -10.76
N HIS A 176 7.56 -2.58 -10.54
CA HIS A 176 8.65 -3.28 -11.24
C HIS A 176 8.10 -4.00 -12.47
N TYR A 177 8.85 -3.99 -13.58
CA TYR A 177 8.43 -4.61 -14.83
C TYR A 177 9.62 -4.97 -15.74
N GLY A 178 9.35 -5.88 -16.67
CA GLY A 178 10.30 -6.26 -17.72
C GLY A 178 11.46 -7.15 -17.24
N GLU A 179 12.26 -7.62 -18.18
CA GLU A 179 13.37 -8.56 -17.91
C GLU A 179 14.54 -7.87 -17.17
N ASP A 180 14.68 -6.55 -17.36
CA ASP A 180 15.79 -5.77 -16.78
C ASP A 180 15.42 -5.16 -15.41
N ASN A 181 14.25 -5.53 -14.84
CA ASN A 181 13.75 -4.98 -13.58
C ASN A 181 13.63 -3.45 -13.62
N ASP A 182 13.08 -2.90 -14.70
CA ASP A 182 12.78 -1.48 -14.78
C ASP A 182 11.71 -1.09 -13.76
N GLN A 183 11.73 0.17 -13.31
CA GLN A 183 10.83 0.66 -12.28
C GLN A 183 10.21 2.00 -12.65
N VAL A 184 8.95 2.19 -12.26
CA VAL A 184 8.32 3.49 -12.12
C VAL A 184 7.76 3.61 -10.71
N GLY A 185 7.74 4.82 -10.16
CA GLY A 185 7.31 4.97 -8.77
C GLY A 185 6.80 6.36 -8.45
N GLY A 186 6.49 6.55 -7.18
CA GLY A 186 6.06 7.81 -6.59
C GLY A 186 6.21 7.81 -5.09
N GLU A 187 5.99 8.97 -4.47
CA GLU A 187 6.03 9.15 -3.03
C GLU A 187 4.84 9.97 -2.54
N VAL A 188 4.45 9.75 -1.30
CA VAL A 188 3.47 10.56 -0.58
C VAL A 188 4.02 10.98 0.77
N GLN A 189 3.86 12.28 1.09
CA GLN A 189 4.21 12.84 2.39
C GLN A 189 3.05 12.61 3.37
N ILE A 190 3.28 11.79 4.39
CA ILE A 190 2.26 11.39 5.36
C ILE A 190 2.91 10.88 6.63
N ASP A 191 2.32 11.12 7.79
CA ASP A 191 2.79 10.56 9.07
C ASP A 191 2.31 9.11 9.23
N ALA A 192 3.03 8.16 8.64
CA ALA A 192 2.71 6.73 8.69
C ALA A 192 2.98 6.08 10.06
N THR A 193 3.40 6.85 11.08
CA THR A 193 3.34 6.41 12.48
C THR A 193 1.90 6.34 12.99
N GLN A 194 0.97 6.97 12.28
CA GLN A 194 -0.47 6.88 12.53
C GLN A 194 -1.10 5.80 11.65
N TRP A 195 -2.29 5.34 12.03
CA TRP A 195 -3.05 4.39 11.25
C TRP A 195 -3.57 4.99 9.95
N HIS A 196 -3.25 4.36 8.81
CA HIS A 196 -3.76 4.69 7.49
C HIS A 196 -4.27 3.46 6.75
N ASN A 197 -5.21 3.67 5.85
CA ASN A 197 -5.69 2.65 4.91
C ASN A 197 -4.92 2.79 3.60
N TRP A 198 -4.03 1.85 3.32
CA TRP A 198 -3.22 1.80 2.12
C TRP A 198 -3.86 0.86 1.11
N ALA A 199 -4.07 1.32 -0.11
CA ALA A 199 -4.77 0.52 -1.09
C ALA A 199 -4.18 0.63 -2.48
N VAL A 200 -4.38 -0.44 -3.27
CA VAL A 200 -4.04 -0.50 -4.68
C VAL A 200 -5.23 -1.02 -5.49
N GLU A 201 -5.50 -0.40 -6.62
CA GLU A 201 -6.34 -0.91 -7.69
C GLU A 201 -5.45 -1.28 -8.88
N TRP A 202 -5.53 -2.53 -9.30
CA TRP A 202 -4.87 -3.04 -10.48
C TRP A 202 -5.93 -3.58 -11.45
N ALA A 203 -6.02 -2.93 -12.60
CA ALA A 203 -6.99 -3.18 -13.65
C ALA A 203 -6.28 -3.41 -15.00
N PRO A 204 -6.97 -3.93 -16.03
CA PRO A 204 -6.37 -4.08 -17.37
C PRO A 204 -5.85 -2.78 -17.98
N THR A 205 -6.30 -1.63 -17.49
CA THR A 205 -6.02 -0.31 -18.05
C THR A 205 -5.10 0.54 -17.20
N HIS A 206 -4.83 0.13 -15.95
CA HIS A 206 -4.05 0.98 -15.02
C HIS A 206 -3.68 0.25 -13.73
N VAL A 207 -2.72 0.85 -13.02
CA VAL A 207 -2.50 0.66 -11.58
C VAL A 207 -2.67 2.01 -10.91
N ALA A 208 -3.39 2.07 -9.78
CA ALA A 208 -3.56 3.26 -8.97
C ALA A 208 -3.41 2.94 -7.48
N ALA A 209 -2.71 3.81 -6.74
CA ALA A 209 -2.53 3.69 -5.30
C ALA A 209 -3.29 4.77 -4.55
N TYR A 210 -3.78 4.39 -3.37
CA TYR A 210 -4.60 5.25 -2.52
C TYR A 210 -4.10 5.20 -1.07
N VAL A 211 -4.27 6.30 -0.35
CA VAL A 211 -4.16 6.34 1.10
C VAL A 211 -5.39 7.07 1.66
N ASP A 212 -6.06 6.46 2.63
CA ASP A 212 -7.32 6.95 3.19
C ASP A 212 -8.34 7.34 2.11
N GLY A 213 -8.47 6.48 1.09
CA GLY A 213 -9.36 6.65 -0.06
C GLY A 213 -8.99 7.75 -1.04
N LYS A 214 -7.85 8.42 -0.86
CA LYS A 214 -7.35 9.46 -1.77
C LYS A 214 -6.29 8.88 -2.68
N GLN A 215 -6.52 8.96 -4.00
CA GLN A 215 -5.50 8.57 -4.98
C GLN A 215 -4.30 9.51 -4.89
N TRP A 216 -3.10 8.93 -4.78
CA TRP A 216 -1.86 9.69 -4.74
C TRP A 216 -0.89 9.30 -5.86
N TRP A 217 -1.08 8.12 -6.49
CA TRP A 217 -0.31 7.69 -7.64
C TRP A 217 -1.18 6.96 -8.64
N ARG A 218 -0.81 6.99 -9.94
CA ARG A 218 -1.47 6.24 -11.00
C ARG A 218 -0.58 6.14 -12.23
N THR A 219 -0.63 4.99 -12.91
CA THR A 219 -0.14 4.81 -14.28
C THR A 219 -1.23 4.20 -15.17
N GLU A 220 -1.31 4.67 -16.41
CA GLU A 220 -2.16 4.13 -17.48
C GLU A 220 -1.30 3.51 -18.60
N ASN A 221 0.00 3.39 -18.39
CA ASN A 221 0.89 2.70 -19.31
C ASN A 221 0.67 1.18 -19.18
N THR A 222 -0.13 0.61 -20.09
CA THR A 222 -0.47 -0.81 -20.05
C THR A 222 0.70 -1.75 -20.38
N ASP A 223 1.76 -1.24 -21.00
CA ASP A 223 2.93 -2.05 -21.41
C ASP A 223 3.80 -2.46 -20.22
N ILE A 224 3.62 -1.79 -19.07
CA ILE A 224 4.38 -2.07 -17.84
C ILE A 224 3.57 -2.80 -16.76
N LEU A 225 2.29 -3.09 -17.03
CA LEU A 225 1.43 -3.73 -16.03
C LEU A 225 1.80 -5.21 -15.87
N PRO A 226 1.77 -5.75 -14.64
CA PRO A 226 2.00 -7.17 -14.39
C PRO A 226 1.08 -8.05 -15.27
N PRO A 227 1.62 -9.10 -15.90
CA PRO A 227 0.89 -9.83 -16.94
C PRO A 227 0.02 -10.98 -16.42
N ARG A 228 0.08 -11.31 -15.12
CA ARG A 228 -0.58 -12.50 -14.56
C ARG A 228 -0.95 -12.34 -13.09
N ALA A 229 -1.62 -13.33 -12.49
CA ALA A 229 -2.10 -13.30 -11.12
C ALA A 229 -0.99 -12.96 -10.12
N MET A 230 -1.36 -12.16 -9.11
CA MET A 230 -0.49 -11.72 -8.01
C MET A 230 -1.23 -11.90 -6.67
N HIS A 231 -0.48 -12.21 -5.63
CA HIS A 231 -0.96 -12.26 -4.25
C HIS A 231 -0.41 -11.12 -3.42
N LEU A 232 -1.14 -10.79 -2.35
CA LEU A 232 -0.69 -9.79 -1.38
C LEU A 232 0.45 -10.36 -0.53
N CYS A 233 1.51 -9.57 -0.35
CA CYS A 233 2.51 -9.80 0.68
C CYS A 233 2.50 -8.69 1.72
N VAL A 234 2.77 -9.08 2.98
CA VAL A 234 3.00 -8.18 4.11
C VAL A 234 4.38 -8.47 4.65
N GLN A 235 5.26 -7.48 4.68
CA GLN A 235 6.66 -7.67 5.04
C GLN A 235 7.19 -6.53 5.89
N LEU A 236 8.10 -6.85 6.79
CA LEU A 236 9.04 -5.90 7.42
C LEU A 236 10.44 -6.37 7.04
N ASP A 237 10.99 -5.81 5.97
CA ASP A 237 12.25 -6.29 5.42
C ASP A 237 13.47 -5.54 5.99
N TRP A 238 14.57 -6.26 6.10
CA TRP A 238 15.83 -5.77 6.64
C TRP A 238 16.87 -5.53 5.53
N PHE A 239 17.35 -4.27 5.46
CA PHE A 239 18.35 -3.79 4.51
C PHE A 239 19.55 -3.24 5.28
N PRO A 240 20.47 -4.10 5.78
CA PRO A 240 21.52 -3.68 6.68
C PRO A 240 22.50 -2.64 6.11
N GLU A 241 22.63 -2.54 4.79
CA GLU A 241 23.45 -1.55 4.10
C GLU A 241 22.89 -0.13 4.20
N ASP A 242 21.61 0.04 4.45
CA ASP A 242 20.94 1.34 4.58
C ASP A 242 21.06 1.90 5.99
N GLY A 243 21.36 1.04 6.98
CA GLY A 243 21.50 1.42 8.37
C GLY A 243 22.89 1.93 8.74
N ALA A 244 22.95 2.75 9.78
CA ALA A 244 24.20 3.24 10.37
C ALA A 244 24.24 2.98 11.89
N GLY A 245 25.30 2.32 12.35
CA GLY A 245 25.51 2.06 13.77
C GLY A 245 24.92 0.76 14.28
N GLU A 246 24.41 0.75 15.53
CA GLU A 246 23.74 -0.42 16.12
C GLU A 246 22.29 -0.44 15.69
N VAL A 247 21.88 -1.54 15.03
CA VAL A 247 20.50 -1.75 14.59
C VAL A 247 19.54 -1.80 15.78
N GLN A 248 18.44 -1.07 15.70
CA GLN A 248 17.40 -1.04 16.72
C GLN A 248 16.23 -1.93 16.34
N GLU A 249 15.52 -2.46 17.34
CA GLU A 249 14.27 -3.16 17.12
C GLU A 249 13.28 -2.26 16.37
N SER A 250 12.59 -2.83 15.37
CA SER A 250 11.65 -2.12 14.53
C SER A 250 10.32 -2.89 14.43
N GLN A 251 9.22 -2.20 14.18
CA GLN A 251 7.90 -2.83 14.14
C GLN A 251 7.03 -2.30 13.01
N MET A 252 6.15 -3.18 12.54
CA MET A 252 5.01 -2.89 11.66
C MET A 252 3.74 -3.46 12.29
N HIS A 253 2.67 -2.68 12.31
CA HIS A 253 1.38 -3.09 12.86
C HIS A 253 0.32 -3.10 11.76
N VAL A 254 -0.44 -4.19 11.68
CA VAL A 254 -1.52 -4.37 10.71
C VAL A 254 -2.81 -4.69 11.46
N ASP A 255 -3.84 -3.87 11.26
CA ASP A 255 -5.16 -4.03 11.85
C ASP A 255 -6.00 -5.03 11.04
N TRP A 256 -6.06 -4.84 9.72
CA TRP A 256 -6.73 -5.74 8.80
C TRP A 256 -6.17 -5.64 7.38
N VAL A 257 -6.45 -6.66 6.57
CA VAL A 257 -6.27 -6.63 5.12
C VAL A 257 -7.52 -7.16 4.41
N LYS A 258 -7.84 -6.59 3.25
CA LYS A 258 -9.01 -6.93 2.44
C LYS A 258 -8.62 -7.01 0.98
N GLN A 259 -9.20 -8.00 0.28
CA GLN A 259 -9.08 -8.16 -1.15
C GLN A 259 -10.46 -8.04 -1.78
N TYR A 260 -10.54 -7.37 -2.92
CA TYR A 260 -11.79 -7.14 -3.64
C TYR A 260 -11.69 -7.66 -5.07
N PRO A 261 -12.83 -8.03 -5.67
CA PRO A 261 -12.87 -8.41 -7.08
C PRO A 261 -12.27 -7.33 -8.01
N PRO A 262 -11.86 -7.71 -9.23
CA PRO A 262 -11.47 -6.74 -10.25
C PRO A 262 -12.54 -5.69 -10.52
N PRO A 263 -12.16 -4.46 -10.94
CA PRO A 263 -13.13 -3.45 -11.38
C PRO A 263 -14.11 -4.01 -12.42
N GLY A 264 -15.41 -3.79 -12.22
CA GLY A 264 -16.47 -4.30 -13.11
C GLY A 264 -16.90 -5.76 -12.85
N ALA A 265 -16.21 -6.52 -12.01
CA ALA A 265 -16.65 -7.83 -11.58
C ALA A 265 -17.67 -7.67 -10.44
N GLY A 266 -18.94 -7.70 -10.74
CA GLY A 266 -20.03 -7.55 -9.76
C GLY A 266 -20.77 -6.21 -9.81
N GLU A 267 -20.34 -5.25 -10.60
CA GLU A 267 -21.24 -4.23 -11.13
C GLU A 267 -22.15 -4.95 -12.11
N GLY A 268 -23.28 -5.47 -11.62
CA GLY A 268 -24.30 -6.06 -12.46
C GLY A 268 -24.59 -5.05 -13.56
N GLU A 269 -24.33 -5.45 -14.81
CA GLU A 269 -24.75 -4.69 -15.98
C GLU A 269 -26.20 -4.28 -15.69
N PRO A 270 -26.56 -2.99 -15.68
CA PRO A 270 -27.95 -2.61 -15.50
C PRO A 270 -28.70 -3.40 -16.56
N LEU A 271 -29.65 -4.24 -16.15
CA LEU A 271 -30.46 -5.07 -17.05
C LEU A 271 -30.83 -4.17 -18.20
N ARG A 272 -30.22 -4.34 -19.36
CA ARG A 272 -30.63 -3.66 -20.56
C ARG A 272 -32.07 -4.14 -20.78
N GLU A 273 -33.02 -3.27 -20.54
CA GLU A 273 -34.44 -3.50 -20.84
C GLU A 273 -34.48 -3.89 -22.29
N GLY A 274 -34.64 -5.20 -22.60
CA GLY A 274 -34.67 -5.74 -23.95
C GLY A 274 -33.67 -6.84 -24.30
N ALA A 275 -32.81 -7.30 -23.41
CA ALA A 275 -31.96 -8.48 -23.66
C ALA A 275 -32.85 -9.73 -23.72
N PRO A 276 -32.76 -10.56 -24.79
CA PRO A 276 -33.59 -11.78 -24.89
C PRO A 276 -33.16 -12.75 -23.76
N ASP A 277 -34.17 -13.24 -23.03
CA ASP A 277 -34.05 -14.26 -22.00
C ASP A 277 -33.27 -15.48 -22.54
N PRO A 278 -32.07 -15.80 -22.00
CA PRO A 278 -31.27 -16.93 -22.47
C PRO A 278 -32.02 -18.28 -22.34
N ASP A 279 -32.95 -18.42 -21.40
CA ASP A 279 -33.81 -19.59 -21.26
C ASP A 279 -34.87 -19.70 -22.34
N ARG A 280 -35.16 -18.63 -23.04
CA ARG A 280 -36.10 -18.62 -24.15
C ARG A 280 -35.47 -19.18 -25.45
N VAL A 281 -34.14 -18.99 -25.61
CA VAL A 281 -33.42 -19.53 -26.76
C VAL A 281 -33.29 -21.05 -26.66
N LEU A 282 -33.08 -21.59 -25.47
CA LEU A 282 -32.99 -23.04 -25.23
C LEU A 282 -34.33 -23.75 -25.40
N ARG A 283 -35.46 -23.10 -25.10
CA ARG A 283 -36.82 -23.68 -25.30
C ARG A 283 -37.28 -23.66 -26.75
N SER A 284 -36.74 -22.79 -27.59
CA SER A 284 -37.05 -22.77 -29.02
C SER A 284 -36.29 -23.83 -29.82
N ALA A 285 -35.10 -24.25 -29.35
CA ALA A 285 -34.31 -25.30 -30.01
C ALA A 285 -34.84 -26.72 -29.74
N GLN A 286 -35.67 -26.94 -28.72
CA GLN A 286 -36.29 -28.25 -28.40
C GLN A 286 -37.65 -28.49 -29.10
N ARG A 287 -38.14 -27.57 -29.93
CA ARG A 287 -39.36 -27.70 -30.69
C ARG A 287 -39.12 -27.68 -32.20
N ALA A 288 -38.20 -28.48 -32.70
CA ALA A 288 -38.16 -28.82 -34.11
C ALA A 288 -39.03 -30.07 -34.33
N PRO A 289 -40.07 -30.05 -35.23
CA PRO A 289 -40.85 -31.25 -35.48
C PRO A 289 -40.07 -32.27 -36.24
N SER A 290 -40.06 -33.51 -35.74
CA SER A 290 -39.64 -34.70 -36.49
C SER A 290 -40.65 -34.86 -37.66
N GLY A 291 -40.27 -34.42 -38.85
CA GLY A 291 -40.99 -34.63 -40.09
C GLY A 291 -40.49 -35.85 -40.81
N THR A 292 -41.40 -36.73 -41.08
CA THR A 292 -41.40 -37.98 -41.86
C THR A 292 -40.48 -38.03 -43.04
#